data_d635c2c7e3a22be94bc53aefb53052f2
#
_entry.id   d635c2c7e3a22be94bc53aefb53052f2
#
_cell.length_a   1.000
_cell.length_b   1.000
_cell.length_c   1.000
_cell.angle_alpha   90.00
_cell.angle_beta   90.00
_cell.angle_gamma   90.00
#
_symmetry.space_group_name_H-M   'P 1'
#
loop_
_entity.id
_entity.type
_entity.pdbx_description
1 polymer ?
#
loop_
_entity_poly.entity_id
_entity_poly.type
_entity_poly.pdbx_seq_one_letter_code
_entity_poly.pdbx_strand_id
1 'polypeptide(L)'
;MLTFSQLLALLGQEPVALWGEWLRAFAASGRWDMMAGLPVDAIDARVAPQTQRAVAQRSGAVAVIPVQGIITSKPTMWEKYGFTMSGASLVAATRAAMNDPEVKAVVWDMNTPGGSTSGVQEAHADLLALRGKKPITAQVNYMSASAGYWLASAADEIAIAPSGVTGSVGAYMMHMDISGAMDQAGVKAEFIHAGRDKVLGNEFAPLDDAARAYYQGLVDHAYEAFTGDVSKGRGVALDVVQGESFGSGRILTADAAKRAGMVDVIRTMEQTLAAHGANASMGDRQRRALSLKILELE
;
A
#
# COMPACT_ATOMS: atom_id res chain seq x y z
N MET A 1 14.64 -7.68 -15.01
CA MET A 1 13.26 -7.95 -14.53
C MET A 1 13.41 -8.67 -13.19
N LEU A 2 12.81 -8.15 -12.11
CA LEU A 2 12.88 -8.82 -10.81
C LEU A 2 12.00 -10.07 -10.85
N THR A 3 12.54 -11.21 -10.47
CA THR A 3 11.75 -12.42 -10.21
C THR A 3 10.97 -12.25 -8.89
N PHE A 4 9.96 -13.08 -8.65
CA PHE A 4 9.23 -13.08 -7.36
C PHE A 4 10.20 -13.30 -6.18
N SER A 5 11.19 -14.19 -6.35
CA SER A 5 12.25 -14.42 -5.35
C SER A 5 13.08 -13.17 -5.08
N GLN A 6 13.38 -12.37 -6.11
CA GLN A 6 14.10 -11.11 -5.95
C GLN A 6 13.24 -10.02 -5.27
N LEU A 7 11.92 -10.02 -5.51
CA LEU A 7 11.00 -9.15 -4.77
C LEU A 7 10.93 -9.54 -3.28
N LEU A 8 10.83 -10.83 -2.99
CA LEU A 8 10.88 -11.33 -1.61
C LEU A 8 12.21 -11.00 -0.93
N ALA A 9 13.33 -11.12 -1.64
CA ALA A 9 14.64 -10.76 -1.12
C ALA A 9 14.75 -9.24 -0.82
N LEU A 10 14.19 -8.40 -1.68
CA LEU A 10 14.14 -6.95 -1.45
C LEU A 10 13.25 -6.57 -0.25
N LEU A 11 12.09 -7.20 -0.13
CA LEU A 11 11.18 -6.99 0.99
C LEU A 11 11.71 -7.57 2.31
N GLY A 12 12.58 -8.59 2.24
CA GLY A 12 13.19 -9.19 3.41
C GLY A 12 14.34 -8.39 4.02
N GLN A 13 14.88 -7.39 3.32
CA GLN A 13 16.02 -6.58 3.78
C GLN A 13 15.59 -5.30 4.52
N GLU A 14 14.31 -4.93 4.48
CA GLU A 14 13.76 -3.76 5.16
C GLU A 14 12.55 -4.16 6.00
N PRO A 15 12.24 -3.44 7.09
CA PRO A 15 10.95 -3.58 7.74
C PRO A 15 9.83 -3.31 6.73
N VAL A 16 8.87 -4.22 6.64
CA VAL A 16 7.74 -4.08 5.74
C VAL A 16 6.44 -3.97 6.52
N ALA A 17 5.59 -3.08 6.05
CA ALA A 17 4.22 -2.95 6.45
C ALA A 17 3.33 -3.47 5.31
N LEU A 18 3.29 -4.80 5.15
CA LEU A 18 2.58 -5.51 4.09
C LEU A 18 1.74 -6.64 4.69
N TRP A 19 0.50 -6.79 4.22
CA TRP A 19 -0.33 -7.91 4.65
C TRP A 19 0.18 -9.24 4.07
N GLY A 20 0.73 -10.10 4.94
CA GLY A 20 1.43 -11.34 4.54
C GLY A 20 0.55 -12.36 3.84
N GLU A 21 -0.76 -12.44 4.13
CA GLU A 21 -1.68 -13.33 3.42
C GLU A 21 -1.89 -12.90 1.96
N TRP A 22 -1.95 -11.61 1.71
CA TRP A 22 -2.02 -11.09 0.35
C TRP A 22 -0.77 -11.50 -0.45
N LEU A 23 0.42 -11.36 0.15
CA LEU A 23 1.67 -11.75 -0.50
C LEU A 23 1.67 -13.24 -0.86
N ARG A 24 1.22 -14.11 0.07
CA ARG A 24 1.08 -15.56 -0.20
C ARG A 24 0.05 -15.85 -1.30
N ALA A 25 -1.11 -15.22 -1.26
CA ALA A 25 -2.14 -15.38 -2.27
C ALA A 25 -1.69 -14.87 -3.65
N PHE A 26 -0.99 -13.74 -3.68
CA PHE A 26 -0.42 -13.19 -4.90
C PHE A 26 0.66 -14.12 -5.50
N ALA A 27 1.56 -14.66 -4.67
CA ALA A 27 2.55 -15.63 -5.07
C ALA A 27 1.91 -16.91 -5.63
N ALA A 28 0.88 -17.44 -4.94
CA ALA A 28 0.16 -18.63 -5.35
C ALA A 28 -0.69 -18.44 -6.63
N SER A 29 -1.03 -17.21 -6.98
CA SER A 29 -1.87 -16.92 -8.15
C SER A 29 -1.17 -17.14 -9.50
N GLY A 30 0.14 -17.34 -9.53
CA GLY A 30 0.97 -17.44 -10.74
C GLY A 30 0.98 -16.16 -11.61
N ARG A 31 0.32 -15.09 -11.16
CA ARG A 31 0.21 -13.84 -11.94
C ARG A 31 1.57 -13.17 -12.12
N TRP A 32 2.47 -13.38 -11.18
CA TRP A 32 3.84 -12.88 -11.28
C TRP A 32 4.64 -13.61 -12.34
N ASP A 33 4.55 -14.95 -12.38
CA ASP A 33 5.27 -15.76 -13.34
C ASP A 33 4.77 -15.53 -14.77
N MET A 34 3.46 -15.30 -14.94
CA MET A 34 2.88 -14.92 -16.23
C MET A 34 3.41 -13.57 -16.74
N MET A 35 3.79 -12.65 -15.86
CA MET A 35 4.28 -11.32 -16.21
C MET A 35 5.80 -11.26 -16.32
N ALA A 36 6.53 -12.08 -15.54
CA ALA A 36 7.98 -12.09 -15.51
C ALA A 36 8.63 -12.52 -16.85
N GLY A 37 7.89 -13.26 -17.68
CA GLY A 37 8.36 -13.71 -19.01
C GLY A 37 7.87 -12.86 -20.18
N LEU A 38 7.04 -11.84 -19.98
CA LEU A 38 6.51 -11.02 -21.06
C LEU A 38 7.44 -9.84 -21.39
N PRO A 39 7.68 -9.54 -22.67
CA PRO A 39 8.30 -8.28 -23.09
C PRO A 39 7.48 -7.08 -22.59
N VAL A 40 8.15 -5.97 -22.30
CA VAL A 40 7.49 -4.75 -21.74
C VAL A 40 6.38 -4.22 -22.67
N ASP A 41 6.59 -4.28 -23.98
CA ASP A 41 5.61 -3.93 -25.01
C ASP A 41 4.36 -4.83 -24.99
N ALA A 42 4.51 -6.12 -24.71
CA ALA A 42 3.38 -7.03 -24.56
C ALA A 42 2.58 -6.78 -23.26
N ILE A 43 3.27 -6.33 -22.19
CA ILE A 43 2.63 -5.85 -20.97
C ILE A 43 1.89 -4.54 -21.29
N ASP A 44 2.53 -3.59 -21.97
CA ASP A 44 1.92 -2.33 -22.39
C ASP A 44 0.65 -2.56 -23.23
N ALA A 45 0.66 -3.48 -24.19
CA ALA A 45 -0.50 -3.80 -25.01
C ALA A 45 -1.70 -4.37 -24.23
N ARG A 46 -1.44 -5.19 -23.19
CA ARG A 46 -2.49 -5.79 -22.35
C ARG A 46 -3.03 -4.89 -21.26
N VAL A 47 -2.23 -3.94 -20.79
CA VAL A 47 -2.53 -3.12 -19.60
C VAL A 47 -2.79 -1.66 -19.96
N ALA A 48 -2.38 -1.20 -21.16
CA ALA A 48 -2.56 0.17 -21.62
C ALA A 48 -4.00 0.74 -21.48
N PRO A 49 -5.09 -0.03 -21.70
CA PRO A 49 -6.44 0.48 -21.47
C PRO A 49 -6.75 0.77 -19.99
N GLN A 50 -6.00 0.15 -19.05
CA GLN A 50 -6.20 0.32 -17.61
C GLN A 50 -5.30 1.42 -17.04
N THR A 51 -4.16 1.70 -17.63
CA THR A 51 -3.11 2.57 -17.11
C THR A 51 -3.28 4.06 -17.38
N GLN A 52 -4.07 4.44 -18.38
CA GLN A 52 -4.50 5.85 -18.51
C GLN A 52 -5.31 6.35 -17.31
N ARG A 53 -5.62 5.47 -16.34
CA ARG A 53 -6.35 5.76 -15.10
C ARG A 53 -5.47 6.16 -13.91
N ALA A 54 -4.17 6.04 -13.98
CA ALA A 54 -3.26 6.44 -12.90
C ALA A 54 -3.10 7.97 -12.74
N VAL A 55 -3.64 8.74 -13.68
CA VAL A 55 -3.80 10.19 -13.55
C VAL A 55 -5.11 10.45 -12.80
N ALA A 56 -5.11 11.38 -11.86
CA ALA A 56 -6.30 11.81 -11.14
C ALA A 56 -7.48 11.97 -12.09
N GLN A 57 -8.48 11.08 -11.96
CA GLN A 57 -9.69 11.17 -12.78
C GLN A 57 -10.61 12.21 -12.14
N ARG A 58 -11.17 13.10 -12.95
CA ARG A 58 -12.22 14.00 -12.47
C ARG A 58 -13.58 13.30 -12.55
N SER A 59 -14.27 13.28 -11.41
CA SER A 59 -15.71 13.06 -11.35
C SER A 59 -16.37 14.38 -10.95
N GLY A 60 -16.73 15.20 -11.95
CA GLY A 60 -17.15 16.58 -11.69
C GLY A 60 -15.99 17.41 -11.12
N ALA A 61 -16.21 18.04 -9.97
CA ALA A 61 -15.20 18.84 -9.25
C ALA A 61 -14.35 18.00 -8.26
N VAL A 62 -14.39 16.67 -8.31
CA VAL A 62 -13.64 15.77 -7.42
C VAL A 62 -12.46 15.14 -8.17
N ALA A 63 -11.26 15.28 -7.63
CA ALA A 63 -10.10 14.55 -8.11
C ALA A 63 -10.04 13.18 -7.43
N VAL A 64 -10.09 12.11 -8.21
CA VAL A 64 -9.93 10.73 -7.72
C VAL A 64 -8.52 10.26 -8.04
N ILE A 65 -7.73 9.97 -7.01
CA ILE A 65 -6.33 9.52 -7.11
C ILE A 65 -6.29 8.03 -6.76
N PRO A 66 -5.98 7.13 -7.71
CA PRO A 66 -5.85 5.71 -7.40
C PRO A 66 -4.60 5.44 -6.56
N VAL A 67 -4.78 4.70 -5.45
CA VAL A 67 -3.72 4.20 -4.58
C VAL A 67 -3.79 2.68 -4.63
N GLN A 68 -3.09 2.08 -5.57
CA GLN A 68 -3.25 0.67 -5.91
C GLN A 68 -1.92 -0.07 -5.88
N GLY A 69 -1.99 -1.36 -5.52
CA GLY A 69 -0.85 -2.25 -5.51
C GLY A 69 0.08 -2.04 -4.30
N ILE A 70 1.32 -2.51 -4.42
CA ILE A 70 2.30 -2.49 -3.32
C ILE A 70 2.83 -1.07 -3.11
N ILE A 71 2.86 -0.61 -1.86
CA ILE A 71 3.50 0.66 -1.51
C ILE A 71 5.02 0.49 -1.57
N THR A 72 5.67 1.40 -2.31
CA THR A 72 7.13 1.41 -2.50
C THR A 72 7.76 2.69 -1.96
N SER A 73 9.02 2.62 -1.58
CA SER A 73 9.79 3.77 -1.05
C SER A 73 10.00 4.88 -2.09
N LYS A 74 10.07 4.51 -3.37
CA LYS A 74 10.30 5.43 -4.50
C LYS A 74 9.40 5.07 -5.67
N PRO A 75 9.10 6.04 -6.58
CA PRO A 75 8.38 5.74 -7.81
C PRO A 75 9.06 4.66 -8.63
N THR A 76 8.26 3.73 -9.15
CA THR A 76 8.71 2.63 -10.01
C THR A 76 8.03 2.70 -11.37
N MET A 77 8.61 2.04 -12.37
CA MET A 77 7.97 1.92 -13.68
C MET A 77 6.62 1.17 -13.63
N TRP A 78 6.37 0.42 -12.54
CA TRP A 78 5.17 -0.38 -12.36
C TRP A 78 3.96 0.44 -11.85
N GLU A 79 4.18 1.68 -11.41
CA GLU A 79 3.08 2.57 -11.00
C GLU A 79 2.11 2.85 -12.14
N LYS A 80 2.63 3.04 -13.37
CA LYS A 80 1.79 3.26 -14.55
C LYS A 80 0.84 2.09 -14.83
N TYR A 81 1.11 0.90 -14.30
CA TYR A 81 0.28 -0.30 -14.45
C TYR A 81 -0.59 -0.60 -13.23
N GLY A 82 -0.53 0.23 -12.18
CA GLY A 82 -1.28 0.02 -10.95
C GLY A 82 -0.79 -1.16 -10.08
N PHE A 83 0.44 -1.64 -10.30
CA PHE A 83 1.03 -2.71 -9.49
C PHE A 83 1.73 -2.18 -8.24
N THR A 84 2.19 -0.95 -8.30
CA THR A 84 2.83 -0.26 -7.18
C THR A 84 2.33 1.16 -7.07
N MET A 85 2.53 1.78 -5.90
CA MET A 85 2.33 3.19 -5.63
C MET A 85 3.41 3.64 -4.65
N SER A 86 4.09 4.74 -4.90
CA SER A 86 4.97 5.33 -3.89
C SER A 86 4.27 6.43 -3.11
N GLY A 87 4.68 6.61 -1.85
CA GLY A 87 4.21 7.73 -1.04
C GLY A 87 4.48 9.08 -1.73
N ALA A 88 5.65 9.22 -2.36
CA ALA A 88 6.02 10.43 -3.10
C ALA A 88 5.07 10.73 -4.27
N SER A 89 4.65 9.71 -5.03
CA SER A 89 3.69 9.86 -6.14
C SER A 89 2.31 10.28 -5.61
N LEU A 90 1.84 9.71 -4.50
CA LEU A 90 0.59 10.12 -3.87
C LEU A 90 0.63 11.58 -3.41
N VAL A 91 1.73 11.99 -2.76
CA VAL A 91 1.95 13.38 -2.34
C VAL A 91 1.92 14.33 -3.54
N ALA A 92 2.64 14.00 -4.61
CA ALA A 92 2.70 14.83 -5.81
C ALA A 92 1.31 14.97 -6.48
N ALA A 93 0.57 13.86 -6.65
CA ALA A 93 -0.77 13.88 -7.21
C ALA A 93 -1.76 14.67 -6.33
N THR A 94 -1.68 14.51 -5.01
CA THR A 94 -2.53 15.25 -4.07
C THR A 94 -2.21 16.74 -4.11
N ARG A 95 -0.94 17.15 -4.13
CA ARG A 95 -0.53 18.56 -4.28
C ARG A 95 -1.02 19.17 -5.59
N ALA A 96 -0.93 18.44 -6.69
CA ALA A 96 -1.45 18.89 -7.98
C ALA A 96 -2.96 19.13 -7.92
N ALA A 97 -3.74 18.22 -7.34
CA ALA A 97 -5.18 18.36 -7.15
C ALA A 97 -5.54 19.53 -6.20
N MET A 98 -4.74 19.76 -5.14
CA MET A 98 -4.91 20.90 -4.24
C MET A 98 -4.71 22.25 -4.93
N ASN A 99 -3.82 22.33 -5.92
CA ASN A 99 -3.52 23.57 -6.65
C ASN A 99 -4.44 23.81 -7.84
N ASP A 100 -5.25 22.83 -8.27
CA ASP A 100 -6.19 22.98 -9.39
C ASP A 100 -7.47 23.71 -8.90
N PRO A 101 -7.78 24.93 -9.39
CA PRO A 101 -8.94 25.70 -8.93
C PRO A 101 -10.29 25.02 -9.22
N GLU A 102 -10.34 24.15 -10.23
CA GLU A 102 -11.54 23.39 -10.60
C GLU A 102 -11.81 22.21 -9.64
N VAL A 103 -10.81 21.75 -8.90
CA VAL A 103 -10.95 20.67 -7.91
C VAL A 103 -11.46 21.24 -6.60
N LYS A 104 -12.54 20.67 -6.07
CA LYS A 104 -13.14 21.06 -4.78
C LYS A 104 -12.90 20.05 -3.66
N ALA A 105 -12.64 18.79 -4.01
CA ALA A 105 -12.32 17.72 -3.06
C ALA A 105 -11.39 16.70 -3.70
N VAL A 106 -10.65 15.96 -2.89
CA VAL A 106 -9.75 14.87 -3.30
C VAL A 106 -10.24 13.57 -2.69
N VAL A 107 -10.29 12.52 -3.47
CA VAL A 107 -10.60 11.16 -3.02
C VAL A 107 -9.43 10.26 -3.39
N TRP A 108 -8.81 9.62 -2.40
CA TRP A 108 -7.85 8.55 -2.63
C TRP A 108 -8.60 7.23 -2.76
N ASP A 109 -8.55 6.60 -3.93
CA ASP A 109 -9.16 5.30 -4.22
C ASP A 109 -8.22 4.17 -3.76
N MET A 110 -8.41 3.71 -2.52
CA MET A 110 -7.49 2.79 -1.86
C MET A 110 -7.79 1.34 -2.21
N ASN A 111 -6.79 0.67 -2.77
CA ASN A 111 -6.77 -0.78 -2.98
C ASN A 111 -5.33 -1.31 -2.87
N THR A 112 -4.80 -1.37 -1.65
CA THR A 112 -3.40 -1.70 -1.39
C THR A 112 -3.24 -2.62 -0.18
N PRO A 113 -2.37 -3.64 -0.27
CA PRO A 113 -1.99 -4.50 0.86
C PRO A 113 -0.95 -3.85 1.79
N GLY A 114 -0.46 -2.65 1.45
CA GLY A 114 0.70 -2.02 2.07
C GLY A 114 1.99 -2.26 1.30
N GLY A 115 3.13 -2.25 1.98
CA GLY A 115 4.43 -2.42 1.34
C GLY A 115 5.61 -2.00 2.22
N SER A 116 6.60 -1.29 1.64
CA SER A 116 7.75 -0.76 2.36
C SER A 116 7.34 0.26 3.42
N THR A 117 8.06 0.31 4.52
CA THR A 117 7.94 1.38 5.53
C THR A 117 8.74 2.62 5.14
N SER A 118 9.81 2.44 4.36
CA SER A 118 10.69 3.53 3.92
C SER A 118 9.95 4.53 3.04
N GLY A 119 10.04 5.81 3.35
CA GLY A 119 9.40 6.90 2.61
C GLY A 119 7.91 7.12 2.94
N VAL A 120 7.29 6.23 3.74
CA VAL A 120 5.87 6.35 4.10
C VAL A 120 5.67 7.37 5.21
N GLN A 121 6.57 7.43 6.18
CA GLN A 121 6.51 8.42 7.27
C GLN A 121 6.57 9.86 6.72
N GLU A 122 7.49 10.13 5.81
CA GLU A 122 7.63 11.43 5.15
C GLU A 122 6.39 11.76 4.32
N ALA A 123 5.90 10.79 3.55
CA ALA A 123 4.69 10.96 2.76
C ALA A 123 3.46 11.23 3.65
N HIS A 124 3.31 10.52 4.78
CA HIS A 124 2.24 10.74 5.74
C HIS A 124 2.29 12.17 6.30
N ALA A 125 3.47 12.64 6.72
CA ALA A 125 3.65 14.00 7.23
C ALA A 125 3.29 15.06 6.17
N ASP A 126 3.74 14.88 4.93
CA ASP A 126 3.43 15.76 3.80
C ASP A 126 1.92 15.78 3.47
N LEU A 127 1.26 14.61 3.47
CA LEU A 127 -0.19 14.51 3.22
C LEU A 127 -1.00 15.14 4.36
N LEU A 128 -0.60 14.90 5.60
CA LEU A 128 -1.23 15.51 6.78
C LEU A 128 -1.16 17.03 6.74
N ALA A 129 -0.04 17.61 6.27
CA ALA A 129 0.12 19.05 6.10
C ALA A 129 -0.77 19.66 5.00
N LEU A 130 -1.38 18.85 4.14
CA LEU A 130 -2.32 19.30 3.11
C LEU A 130 -3.76 19.43 3.62
N ARG A 131 -4.08 18.89 4.79
CA ARG A 131 -5.42 19.02 5.41
C ARG A 131 -5.86 20.47 5.52
N GLY A 132 -7.16 20.67 5.47
CA GLY A 132 -7.78 22.00 5.66
C GLY A 132 -7.77 22.90 4.42
N LYS A 133 -7.09 22.53 3.32
CA LYS A 133 -7.13 23.28 2.05
C LYS A 133 -8.34 22.90 1.21
N LYS A 134 -8.53 21.62 0.97
CA LYS A 134 -9.69 20.98 0.34
C LYS A 134 -9.93 19.67 1.06
N PRO A 135 -11.19 19.19 1.19
CA PRO A 135 -11.46 17.91 1.82
C PRO A 135 -10.71 16.77 1.13
N ILE A 136 -10.06 15.90 1.92
CA ILE A 136 -9.39 14.67 1.48
C ILE A 136 -10.13 13.51 2.10
N THR A 137 -10.70 12.62 1.28
CA THR A 137 -11.28 11.35 1.74
C THR A 137 -10.44 10.18 1.22
N ALA A 138 -9.95 9.33 2.11
CA ALA A 138 -9.42 8.02 1.75
C ALA A 138 -10.59 7.04 1.64
N GLN A 139 -10.94 6.64 0.42
CA GLN A 139 -12.00 5.67 0.16
C GLN A 139 -11.41 4.27 0.02
N VAL A 140 -11.62 3.44 1.03
CA VAL A 140 -11.24 2.03 0.99
C VAL A 140 -12.30 1.25 0.23
N ASN A 141 -12.04 0.96 -1.06
CA ASN A 141 -12.98 0.22 -1.88
C ASN A 141 -12.93 -1.29 -1.63
N TYR A 142 -11.69 -1.84 -1.58
CA TYR A 142 -11.47 -3.25 -1.33
C TYR A 142 -10.55 -3.43 -0.11
N MET A 143 -9.40 -2.75 -0.13
CA MET A 143 -8.39 -2.92 0.90
C MET A 143 -7.57 -1.65 1.11
N SER A 144 -7.29 -1.34 2.37
CA SER A 144 -6.24 -0.39 2.75
C SER A 144 -5.53 -0.96 3.98
N ALA A 145 -4.52 -1.79 3.74
CA ALA A 145 -3.83 -2.51 4.79
C ALA A 145 -2.42 -1.96 5.03
N SER A 146 -1.97 -2.01 6.28
CA SER A 146 -0.59 -1.77 6.67
C SER A 146 -0.08 -0.40 6.19
N ALA A 147 0.98 -0.27 5.41
CA ALA A 147 1.45 1.02 4.87
C ALA A 147 0.34 1.79 4.11
N GLY A 148 -0.65 1.08 3.53
CA GLY A 148 -1.83 1.69 2.94
C GLY A 148 -2.72 2.37 3.98
N TYR A 149 -2.96 1.74 5.13
CA TYR A 149 -3.69 2.36 6.23
C TYR A 149 -2.90 3.51 6.86
N TRP A 150 -1.56 3.37 6.96
CA TRP A 150 -0.68 4.44 7.41
C TRP A 150 -0.91 5.71 6.57
N LEU A 151 -0.84 5.60 5.24
CA LEU A 151 -1.11 6.73 4.33
C LEU A 151 -2.56 7.22 4.43
N ALA A 152 -3.55 6.31 4.50
CA ALA A 152 -4.96 6.67 4.62
C ALA A 152 -5.26 7.46 5.88
N SER A 153 -4.53 7.21 6.99
CA SER A 153 -4.69 7.94 8.26
C SER A 153 -4.36 9.44 8.17
N ALA A 154 -3.65 9.85 7.11
CA ALA A 154 -3.39 11.25 6.81
C ALA A 154 -4.58 11.96 6.13
N ALA A 155 -5.65 11.29 5.73
CA ALA A 155 -6.83 11.93 5.15
C ALA A 155 -7.72 12.62 6.21
N ASP A 156 -8.53 13.60 5.81
CA ASP A 156 -9.52 14.22 6.70
C ASP A 156 -10.61 13.22 7.12
N GLU A 157 -10.97 12.30 6.20
CA GLU A 157 -11.97 11.26 6.43
C GLU A 157 -11.50 9.94 5.81
N ILE A 158 -11.74 8.83 6.49
CA ILE A 158 -11.59 7.47 5.94
C ILE A 158 -12.97 6.86 5.77
N ALA A 159 -13.38 6.66 4.52
CA ALA A 159 -14.58 5.92 4.15
C ALA A 159 -14.20 4.50 3.70
N ILE A 160 -15.01 3.52 4.05
CA ILE A 160 -14.80 2.12 3.66
C ILE A 160 -16.04 1.54 3.00
N ALA A 161 -15.86 0.82 1.91
CA ALA A 161 -16.95 0.07 1.29
C ALA A 161 -17.45 -1.05 2.23
N PRO A 162 -18.75 -1.45 2.16
CA PRO A 162 -19.29 -2.48 3.06
C PRO A 162 -18.51 -3.80 3.07
N SER A 163 -17.93 -4.20 1.94
CA SER A 163 -17.08 -5.40 1.81
C SER A 163 -15.59 -5.11 1.98
N GLY A 164 -15.20 -3.86 2.24
CA GLY A 164 -13.82 -3.45 2.36
C GLY A 164 -13.18 -3.96 3.65
N VAL A 165 -11.85 -4.05 3.62
CA VAL A 165 -11.03 -4.42 4.77
C VAL A 165 -9.90 -3.42 4.97
N THR A 166 -9.50 -3.21 6.24
CA THR A 166 -8.42 -2.30 6.59
C THR A 166 -7.70 -2.77 7.85
N GLY A 167 -6.61 -2.11 8.22
CA GLY A 167 -5.86 -2.48 9.42
C GLY A 167 -4.46 -2.96 9.10
N SER A 168 -4.05 -4.08 9.68
CA SER A 168 -2.66 -4.58 9.60
C SER A 168 -1.66 -3.52 10.08
N VAL A 169 -2.00 -2.83 11.20
CA VAL A 169 -1.12 -1.83 11.82
C VAL A 169 0.02 -2.58 12.52
N GLY A 170 1.14 -2.64 11.84
CA GLY A 170 2.30 -3.41 12.27
C GLY A 170 3.40 -3.47 11.22
N ALA A 171 4.59 -3.88 11.63
CA ALA A 171 5.74 -4.11 10.76
C ALA A 171 6.36 -5.47 11.06
N TYR A 172 7.05 -6.04 10.07
CA TYR A 172 7.82 -7.27 10.25
C TYR A 172 9.03 -7.31 9.34
N MET A 173 10.00 -8.10 9.70
CA MET A 173 11.09 -8.56 8.83
C MET A 173 11.07 -10.09 8.77
N MET A 174 11.53 -10.64 7.66
CA MET A 174 11.64 -12.09 7.49
C MET A 174 13.10 -12.44 7.22
N HIS A 175 13.64 -13.32 8.06
CA HIS A 175 14.91 -13.99 7.79
C HIS A 175 14.65 -15.40 7.27
N MET A 176 15.32 -15.77 6.18
CA MET A 176 15.33 -17.15 5.66
C MET A 176 16.73 -17.72 5.82
N ASP A 177 16.84 -18.86 6.49
CA ASP A 177 18.08 -19.63 6.59
C ASP A 177 18.11 -20.69 5.47
N ILE A 178 19.02 -20.52 4.54
CA ILE A 178 19.25 -21.47 3.44
C ILE A 178 20.51 -22.33 3.64
N SER A 179 21.18 -22.23 4.79
CA SER A 179 22.43 -22.97 5.08
C SER A 179 22.29 -24.47 4.90
N GLY A 180 21.18 -25.05 5.39
CA GLY A 180 20.93 -26.48 5.23
C GLY A 180 20.76 -26.95 3.77
N ALA A 181 20.16 -26.12 2.92
CA ALA A 181 20.05 -26.42 1.49
C ALA A 181 21.42 -26.34 0.79
N MET A 182 22.25 -25.38 1.18
CA MET A 182 23.62 -25.26 0.67
C MET A 182 24.50 -26.42 1.09
N ASP A 183 24.40 -26.86 2.33
CA ASP A 183 25.14 -28.05 2.81
C ASP A 183 24.77 -29.31 2.01
N GLN A 184 23.49 -29.53 1.73
CA GLN A 184 23.02 -30.64 0.89
C GLN A 184 23.54 -30.54 -0.54
N ALA A 185 23.69 -29.32 -1.07
CA ALA A 185 24.25 -29.08 -2.40
C ALA A 185 25.79 -29.10 -2.44
N GLY A 186 26.47 -29.28 -1.30
CA GLY A 186 27.92 -29.23 -1.18
C GLY A 186 28.53 -27.85 -1.41
N VAL A 187 27.73 -26.79 -1.24
CA VAL A 187 28.15 -25.40 -1.43
C VAL A 187 28.44 -24.76 -0.06
N LYS A 188 29.57 -24.08 0.05
CA LYS A 188 29.96 -23.32 1.25
C LYS A 188 30.06 -21.84 0.92
N ALA A 189 29.44 -20.99 1.72
CA ALA A 189 29.62 -19.55 1.68
C ALA A 189 30.66 -19.13 2.73
N GLU A 190 31.55 -18.24 2.34
CA GLU A 190 32.51 -17.60 3.23
C GLU A 190 32.48 -16.08 3.01
N PHE A 191 32.30 -15.31 4.08
CA PHE A 191 32.30 -13.86 4.02
C PHE A 191 33.65 -13.28 4.39
N ILE A 192 34.27 -12.56 3.48
CA ILE A 192 35.46 -11.73 3.75
C ILE A 192 34.95 -10.31 3.89
N HIS A 193 34.92 -9.77 5.12
CA HIS A 193 34.27 -8.48 5.38
C HIS A 193 35.09 -7.60 6.33
N ALA A 194 34.82 -6.31 6.29
CA ALA A 194 35.25 -5.32 7.26
C ALA A 194 34.01 -4.66 7.92
N GLY A 195 34.10 -4.44 9.24
CA GLY A 195 32.96 -4.09 10.08
C GLY A 195 32.35 -5.34 10.72
N ARG A 196 32.41 -5.37 12.07
CA ARG A 196 32.03 -6.56 12.87
C ARG A 196 30.65 -7.12 12.49
N ASP A 197 29.68 -6.25 12.35
CA ASP A 197 28.27 -6.62 12.16
C ASP A 197 27.81 -6.52 10.68
N LYS A 198 28.78 -6.41 9.73
CA LYS A 198 28.44 -6.19 8.31
C LYS A 198 27.68 -7.34 7.66
N VAL A 199 27.87 -8.56 8.16
CA VAL A 199 27.22 -9.79 7.67
C VAL A 199 26.24 -10.37 8.69
N LEU A 200 25.88 -9.59 9.68
CA LEU A 200 24.93 -9.99 10.72
C LEU A 200 23.58 -10.36 10.09
N GLY A 201 23.04 -11.53 10.46
CA GLY A 201 21.75 -12.00 9.97
C GLY A 201 21.68 -12.31 8.48
N ASN A 202 22.80 -12.71 7.86
CA ASN A 202 22.81 -13.18 6.48
C ASN A 202 22.04 -14.52 6.34
N GLU A 203 21.57 -14.81 5.13
CA GLU A 203 20.74 -15.99 4.84
C GLU A 203 21.51 -17.33 4.83
N PHE A 204 22.84 -17.30 4.87
CA PHE A 204 23.69 -18.49 4.79
C PHE A 204 24.04 -19.07 6.16
N ALA A 205 23.45 -18.56 7.21
CA ALA A 205 23.59 -19.04 8.58
C ALA A 205 22.28 -18.90 9.36
N PRO A 206 22.05 -19.75 10.39
CA PRO A 206 20.94 -19.55 11.32
C PRO A 206 20.98 -18.17 11.96
N LEU A 207 19.79 -17.61 12.22
CA LEU A 207 19.66 -16.33 12.89
C LEU A 207 20.06 -16.45 14.36
N ASP A 208 21.18 -15.84 14.73
CA ASP A 208 21.62 -15.77 16.12
C ASP A 208 20.87 -14.69 16.93
N ASP A 209 21.08 -14.70 18.26
CA ASP A 209 20.40 -13.76 19.15
C ASP A 209 20.78 -12.30 18.92
N ALA A 210 22.03 -12.04 18.53
CA ALA A 210 22.50 -10.68 18.25
C ALA A 210 21.84 -10.12 16.98
N ALA A 211 21.76 -10.94 15.92
CA ALA A 211 21.07 -10.59 14.69
C ALA A 211 19.58 -10.41 14.92
N ARG A 212 18.96 -11.30 15.70
CA ARG A 212 17.55 -11.20 16.09
C ARG A 212 17.26 -9.90 16.85
N ALA A 213 18.07 -9.56 17.84
CA ALA A 213 17.90 -8.33 18.60
C ALA A 213 18.06 -7.08 17.73
N TYR A 214 19.04 -7.07 16.82
CA TYR A 214 19.25 -5.98 15.88
C TYR A 214 18.02 -5.79 14.95
N TYR A 215 17.53 -6.86 14.33
CA TYR A 215 16.37 -6.81 13.45
C TYR A 215 15.08 -6.44 14.20
N GLN A 216 14.91 -6.94 15.43
CA GLN A 216 13.77 -6.55 16.26
C GLN A 216 13.78 -5.04 16.51
N GLY A 217 14.94 -4.46 16.81
CA GLY A 217 15.06 -3.00 16.98
C GLY A 217 14.65 -2.20 15.74
N LEU A 218 14.95 -2.71 14.53
CA LEU A 218 14.49 -2.07 13.28
C LEU A 218 12.98 -2.17 13.11
N VAL A 219 12.40 -3.34 13.44
CA VAL A 219 10.94 -3.56 13.38
C VAL A 219 10.22 -2.69 14.40
N ASP A 220 10.72 -2.62 15.62
CA ASP A 220 10.16 -1.80 16.69
C ASP A 220 10.16 -0.32 16.31
N HIS A 221 11.28 0.18 15.78
CA HIS A 221 11.36 1.56 15.27
C HIS A 221 10.31 1.86 14.18
N ALA A 222 10.16 0.95 13.21
CA ALA A 222 9.15 1.09 12.15
C ALA A 222 7.72 1.06 12.72
N TYR A 223 7.47 0.19 13.71
CA TYR A 223 6.17 0.09 14.39
C TYR A 223 5.84 1.34 15.19
N GLU A 224 6.80 1.90 15.94
CA GLU A 224 6.64 3.14 16.70
C GLU A 224 6.32 4.32 15.77
N ALA A 225 7.03 4.46 14.65
CA ALA A 225 6.77 5.48 13.64
C ALA A 225 5.36 5.35 13.07
N PHE A 226 4.96 4.13 12.68
CA PHE A 226 3.65 3.84 12.13
C PHE A 226 2.52 4.19 13.11
N THR A 227 2.58 3.64 14.33
CA THR A 227 1.54 3.84 15.34
C THR A 227 1.46 5.30 15.80
N GLY A 228 2.60 5.97 15.91
CA GLY A 228 2.67 7.40 16.23
C GLY A 228 2.01 8.28 15.17
N ASP A 229 2.24 7.99 13.90
CA ASP A 229 1.63 8.75 12.80
C ASP A 229 0.13 8.46 12.67
N VAL A 230 -0.30 7.21 12.85
CA VAL A 230 -1.73 6.87 12.89
C VAL A 230 -2.41 7.58 14.06
N SER A 231 -1.80 7.60 15.24
CA SER A 231 -2.28 8.34 16.41
C SER A 231 -2.52 9.82 16.07
N LYS A 232 -1.54 10.48 15.46
CA LYS A 232 -1.66 11.89 15.01
C LYS A 232 -2.74 12.05 13.94
N GLY A 233 -2.72 11.21 12.92
CA GLY A 233 -3.62 11.29 11.78
C GLY A 233 -5.09 11.06 12.17
N ARG A 234 -5.36 10.11 13.05
CA ARG A 234 -6.70 9.77 13.53
C ARG A 234 -7.14 10.58 14.75
N GLY A 235 -6.24 11.29 15.42
CA GLY A 235 -6.54 12.01 16.65
C GLY A 235 -6.93 11.07 17.80
N VAL A 236 -6.37 9.86 17.84
CA VAL A 236 -6.60 8.87 18.90
C VAL A 236 -5.34 8.64 19.72
N ALA A 237 -5.49 8.23 20.97
CA ALA A 237 -4.35 7.96 21.83
C ALA A 237 -3.49 6.80 21.31
N LEU A 238 -2.17 6.87 21.56
CA LEU A 238 -1.21 5.88 21.04
C LEU A 238 -1.48 4.48 21.56
N ASP A 239 -1.87 4.34 22.83
CA ASP A 239 -2.24 3.08 23.46
C ASP A 239 -3.48 2.43 22.81
N VAL A 240 -4.42 3.23 22.30
CA VAL A 240 -5.56 2.74 21.51
C VAL A 240 -5.08 2.17 20.18
N VAL A 241 -4.16 2.86 19.48
CA VAL A 241 -3.60 2.39 18.20
C VAL A 241 -2.80 1.11 18.39
N GLN A 242 -2.05 1.00 19.46
CA GLN A 242 -1.24 -0.18 19.81
C GLN A 242 -2.06 -1.31 20.45
N GLY A 243 -3.30 -1.01 20.84
CA GLY A 243 -4.19 -1.94 21.52
C GLY A 243 -4.89 -2.94 20.58
N GLU A 244 -5.57 -3.92 21.17
CA GLU A 244 -6.30 -4.96 20.44
C GLU A 244 -7.46 -4.41 19.58
N SER A 245 -8.04 -3.28 19.97
CA SER A 245 -9.13 -2.63 19.23
C SER A 245 -8.72 -2.25 17.80
N PHE A 246 -7.46 -1.87 17.59
CA PHE A 246 -6.87 -1.61 16.27
C PHE A 246 -6.32 -2.88 15.59
N GLY A 247 -6.66 -4.06 16.10
CA GLY A 247 -6.41 -5.35 15.48
C GLY A 247 -5.04 -5.97 15.77
N SER A 248 -4.11 -5.28 16.45
CA SER A 248 -2.76 -5.79 16.77
C SER A 248 -2.08 -6.44 15.56
N GLY A 249 -2.02 -5.73 14.44
CA GLY A 249 -1.47 -6.24 13.17
C GLY A 249 -2.44 -7.05 12.31
N ARG A 250 -3.69 -7.28 12.75
CA ARG A 250 -4.70 -8.00 11.98
C ARG A 250 -5.48 -7.08 11.04
N ILE A 251 -6.10 -7.68 10.04
CA ILE A 251 -7.09 -7.04 9.16
C ILE A 251 -8.46 -7.03 9.86
N LEU A 252 -9.18 -5.93 9.73
CA LEU A 252 -10.53 -5.74 10.22
C LEU A 252 -11.51 -5.54 9.06
N THR A 253 -12.73 -6.11 9.18
CA THR A 253 -13.84 -5.81 8.28
C THR A 253 -14.35 -4.39 8.48
N ALA A 254 -15.14 -3.88 7.55
CA ALA A 254 -15.68 -2.51 7.60
C ALA A 254 -16.37 -2.20 8.94
N ASP A 255 -17.24 -3.11 9.42
CA ASP A 255 -17.97 -2.92 10.68
C ASP A 255 -17.03 -2.93 11.90
N ALA A 256 -16.04 -3.84 11.92
CA ALA A 256 -15.06 -3.92 13.00
C ALA A 256 -14.18 -2.67 13.02
N ALA A 257 -13.69 -2.23 11.87
CA ALA A 257 -12.87 -1.03 11.73
C ALA A 257 -13.65 0.25 12.14
N LYS A 258 -14.95 0.34 11.80
CA LYS A 258 -15.82 1.43 12.22
C LYS A 258 -15.99 1.47 13.75
N ARG A 259 -16.27 0.31 14.37
CA ARG A 259 -16.37 0.23 15.84
C ARG A 259 -15.07 0.56 16.56
N ALA A 260 -13.94 0.19 15.95
CA ALA A 260 -12.60 0.49 16.49
C ALA A 260 -12.18 1.96 16.32
N GLY A 261 -12.91 2.78 15.56
CA GLY A 261 -12.53 4.15 15.24
C GLY A 261 -11.44 4.27 14.17
N MET A 262 -11.12 3.17 13.48
CA MET A 262 -10.15 3.17 12.39
C MET A 262 -10.67 3.86 11.13
N VAL A 263 -11.98 3.81 10.90
CA VAL A 263 -12.66 4.46 9.77
C VAL A 263 -13.84 5.30 10.26
N ASP A 264 -14.19 6.32 9.50
CA ASP A 264 -15.20 7.30 9.89
C ASP A 264 -16.59 6.93 9.41
N VAL A 265 -16.70 6.27 8.25
CA VAL A 265 -18.00 5.93 7.65
C VAL A 265 -17.90 4.69 6.76
N ILE A 266 -18.98 3.90 6.73
CA ILE A 266 -19.15 2.79 5.79
C ILE A 266 -20.03 3.31 4.65
N ARG A 267 -19.46 3.42 3.45
CA ARG A 267 -20.16 3.85 2.23
C ARG A 267 -19.40 3.47 0.97
N THR A 268 -20.11 3.39 -0.14
CA THR A 268 -19.51 3.07 -1.44
C THR A 268 -18.76 4.28 -2.03
N MET A 269 -17.91 4.05 -3.04
CA MET A 269 -17.26 5.13 -3.79
C MET A 269 -18.28 6.10 -4.39
N GLU A 270 -19.39 5.59 -4.94
CA GLU A 270 -20.45 6.43 -5.50
C GLU A 270 -21.05 7.38 -4.45
N GLN A 271 -21.33 6.88 -3.24
CA GLN A 271 -21.81 7.68 -2.12
C GLN A 271 -20.77 8.70 -1.66
N THR A 272 -19.47 8.33 -1.66
CA THR A 272 -18.37 9.26 -1.37
C THR A 272 -18.30 10.38 -2.39
N LEU A 273 -18.36 10.07 -3.68
CA LEU A 273 -18.35 11.07 -4.74
C LEU A 273 -19.58 11.99 -4.65
N ALA A 274 -20.76 11.43 -4.39
CA ALA A 274 -21.99 12.21 -4.20
C ALA A 274 -21.90 13.14 -2.99
N ALA A 275 -21.30 12.72 -1.89
CA ALA A 275 -21.08 13.56 -0.70
C ALA A 275 -20.19 14.79 -1.00
N HIS A 276 -19.31 14.70 -1.99
CA HIS A 276 -18.49 15.82 -2.47
C HIS A 276 -19.11 16.59 -3.65
N GLY A 277 -20.40 16.38 -3.95
CA GLY A 277 -21.10 17.09 -5.01
C GLY A 277 -20.76 16.63 -6.43
N ALA A 278 -20.17 15.46 -6.59
CA ALA A 278 -19.97 14.87 -7.91
C ALA A 278 -21.31 14.37 -8.47
N ASN A 279 -21.67 14.81 -9.68
CA ASN A 279 -22.88 14.33 -10.34
C ASN A 279 -22.73 12.86 -10.75
N ALA A 280 -23.57 11.98 -10.22
CA ALA A 280 -23.64 10.56 -10.56
C ALA A 280 -23.82 10.26 -12.08
N SER A 281 -24.32 11.25 -12.83
CA SER A 281 -24.60 11.14 -14.27
C SER A 281 -23.37 10.91 -15.18
N MET A 282 -22.15 11.24 -14.73
CA MET A 282 -20.94 11.00 -15.52
C MET A 282 -20.39 9.57 -15.37
N GLY A 283 -20.52 8.97 -14.17
CA GLY A 283 -20.12 7.58 -13.94
C GLY A 283 -20.93 6.58 -14.75
N ASP A 284 -22.23 6.84 -14.92
CA ASP A 284 -23.14 5.99 -15.69
C ASP A 284 -22.84 6.04 -17.21
N ARG A 285 -22.48 7.20 -17.76
CA ARG A 285 -22.09 7.31 -19.18
C ARG A 285 -20.79 6.57 -19.49
N GLN A 286 -19.80 6.62 -18.57
CA GLN A 286 -18.55 5.88 -18.75
C GLN A 286 -18.72 4.38 -18.54
N ARG A 287 -19.56 3.93 -17.57
CA ARG A 287 -19.92 2.53 -17.42
C ARG A 287 -20.68 1.98 -18.61
N ARG A 288 -21.65 2.74 -19.16
CA ARG A 288 -22.36 2.35 -20.40
C ARG A 288 -21.42 2.27 -21.60
N ALA A 289 -20.48 3.22 -21.75
CA ALA A 289 -19.50 3.19 -22.84
C ALA A 289 -18.53 2.00 -22.70
N LEU A 290 -18.16 1.60 -21.48
CA LEU A 290 -17.32 0.44 -21.23
C LEU A 290 -18.09 -0.87 -21.46
N SER A 291 -19.36 -0.97 -21.02
CA SER A 291 -20.22 -2.12 -21.24
C SER A 291 -20.52 -2.33 -22.73
N LEU A 292 -20.73 -1.26 -23.48
CA LEU A 292 -20.91 -1.34 -24.93
C LEU A 292 -19.64 -1.82 -25.65
N LYS A 293 -18.45 -1.36 -25.22
CA LYS A 293 -17.17 -1.84 -25.77
C LYS A 293 -16.86 -3.30 -25.44
N ILE A 294 -17.34 -3.82 -24.32
CA ILE A 294 -17.20 -5.25 -23.98
C ILE A 294 -18.10 -6.10 -24.84
N LEU A 295 -19.33 -5.64 -25.11
CA LEU A 295 -20.29 -6.32 -25.99
C LEU A 295 -19.90 -6.29 -27.49
N GLU A 296 -19.04 -5.36 -27.91
CA GLU A 296 -18.48 -5.31 -29.26
C GLU A 296 -17.25 -6.21 -29.47
N LEU A 297 -16.76 -6.82 -28.39
CA LEU A 297 -15.58 -7.71 -28.38
C LEU A 297 -15.94 -9.21 -28.19
N GLU A 298 -17.21 -9.54 -28.02
CA GLU A 298 -17.80 -10.89 -28.09
C GLU A 298 -18.37 -11.16 -29.49
#